data_d71c1389c52ef8930b9fcdd9ce57f159
#
_entry.id   d71c1389c52ef8930b9fcdd9ce57f159
#
_cell.length_a   1.000
_cell.length_b   1.000
_cell.length_c   1.000
_cell.angle_alpha   90.00
_cell.angle_beta   90.00
_cell.angle_gamma   90.00
#
_symmetry.space_group_name_H-M   'P 1'
#
loop_
_entity.id
_entity.type
_entity.pdbx_description
1 polymer ?
#
loop_
_entity_poly.entity_id
_entity_poly.type
_entity_poly.pdbx_seq_one_letter_code
_entity_poly.pdbx_strand_id
1 'polypeptide(L)'
;MICWKVDKNSPLPIYKQLVNLVRDSVASGQLRKGEVLPSQRQLAKLLGLSRATIVKAMEEMTDAGLVDIKERNQAVVSDLSTKGVQWNVYFRRSGHRYCNIQKSSRIDGKEINLSRLRLSSEYSDCDTNLKSLRRIEQIIGTSSVLRRDDIHGIEPLQTAMLEYLNQRGVACSRDELLLVASPVQAISFVAELLLCEGVHLYYSSPSDINYFGYLGSYGAQLHPLPSDPEGVVVDSLLAEGNPKNDKVLFIWSSCNPPTNVSLSKGRRDKILSVCKTHNIPVIDNCMLELYNLEKDGPNYLFRQGFSDGVVQIGAFPRGM
;
A
#
# COMPACT_ATOMS: atom_id res chain seq x y z
N MET A 1 14.32 -0.57 -42.85
CA MET A 1 14.53 -2.00 -42.44
C MET A 1 15.13 -1.99 -41.05
N ILE A 2 14.47 -2.64 -40.07
CA ILE A 2 14.95 -2.64 -38.70
C ILE A 2 16.27 -3.40 -38.57
N CYS A 3 17.20 -2.83 -37.83
CA CYS A 3 18.42 -3.53 -37.44
C CYS A 3 18.11 -4.33 -36.14
N TRP A 4 17.77 -5.59 -36.28
CA TRP A 4 17.53 -6.50 -35.15
C TRP A 4 18.87 -6.82 -34.46
N LYS A 5 19.23 -6.06 -33.42
CA LYS A 5 20.40 -6.30 -32.58
C LYS A 5 20.03 -6.31 -31.13
N VAL A 6 20.61 -7.26 -30.39
CA VAL A 6 20.47 -7.37 -28.93
C VAL A 6 21.87 -7.52 -28.32
N ASP A 7 22.08 -6.91 -27.19
CA ASP A 7 23.30 -7.05 -26.41
C ASP A 7 23.13 -8.13 -25.34
N LYS A 8 23.86 -9.24 -25.49
CA LYS A 8 23.81 -10.35 -24.53
C LYS A 8 24.50 -10.04 -23.21
N ASN A 9 25.32 -9.01 -23.14
CA ASN A 9 26.07 -8.57 -21.94
C ASN A 9 25.34 -7.45 -21.18
N SER A 10 24.25 -6.93 -21.71
CA SER A 10 23.44 -5.92 -21.05
C SER A 10 22.73 -6.47 -19.80
N PRO A 11 22.64 -5.70 -18.70
CA PRO A 11 21.84 -6.06 -17.53
C PRO A 11 20.33 -6.16 -17.85
N LEU A 12 19.88 -5.54 -18.96
CA LEU A 12 18.50 -5.61 -19.40
C LEU A 12 18.20 -6.96 -20.08
N PRO A 13 17.21 -7.72 -19.62
CA PRO A 13 16.83 -9.00 -20.24
C PRO A 13 16.58 -8.89 -21.73
N ILE A 14 17.04 -9.86 -22.52
CA ILE A 14 17.01 -9.82 -24.00
C ILE A 14 15.57 -9.60 -24.53
N TYR A 15 14.55 -10.23 -23.93
CA TYR A 15 13.18 -10.01 -24.37
C TYR A 15 12.73 -8.55 -24.19
N LYS A 16 13.17 -7.85 -23.13
CA LYS A 16 12.89 -6.42 -22.93
C LYS A 16 13.62 -5.55 -23.93
N GLN A 17 14.84 -5.92 -24.33
CA GLN A 17 15.56 -5.22 -25.37
C GLN A 17 14.81 -5.29 -26.71
N LEU A 18 14.23 -6.45 -27.04
CA LEU A 18 13.41 -6.61 -28.24
C LEU A 18 12.13 -5.77 -28.19
N VAL A 19 11.47 -5.71 -27.05
CA VAL A 19 10.27 -4.86 -26.86
C VAL A 19 10.63 -3.38 -27.06
N ASN A 20 11.73 -2.92 -26.48
CA ASN A 20 12.20 -1.54 -26.65
C ASN A 20 12.58 -1.24 -28.10
N LEU A 21 13.29 -2.15 -28.77
CA LEU A 21 13.67 -2.00 -30.17
C LEU A 21 12.44 -1.79 -31.08
N VAL A 22 11.40 -2.60 -30.89
CA VAL A 22 10.16 -2.45 -31.66
C VAL A 22 9.45 -1.15 -31.30
N ARG A 23 9.40 -0.79 -30.02
CA ARG A 23 8.79 0.46 -29.55
C ARG A 23 9.47 1.68 -30.18
N ASP A 24 10.79 1.73 -30.14
CA ASP A 24 11.58 2.84 -30.67
C ASP A 24 11.47 2.91 -32.21
N SER A 25 11.42 1.75 -32.87
CA SER A 25 11.22 1.66 -34.32
C SER A 25 9.83 2.13 -34.76
N VAL A 26 8.81 1.88 -33.97
CA VAL A 26 7.45 2.41 -34.21
C VAL A 26 7.41 3.92 -33.94
N ALA A 27 8.01 4.37 -32.84
CA ALA A 27 8.07 5.79 -32.48
C ALA A 27 8.83 6.63 -33.49
N SER A 28 9.90 6.10 -34.06
CA SER A 28 10.69 6.76 -35.10
C SER A 28 10.11 6.61 -36.52
N GLY A 29 9.02 5.86 -36.69
CA GLY A 29 8.40 5.61 -38.00
C GLY A 29 9.18 4.62 -38.88
N GLN A 30 10.17 3.94 -38.36
CA GLN A 30 10.89 2.86 -39.06
C GLN A 30 10.02 1.63 -39.27
N LEU A 31 9.13 1.36 -38.33
CA LEU A 31 8.04 0.41 -38.43
C LEU A 31 6.71 1.14 -38.64
N ARG A 32 6.01 0.81 -39.69
CA ARG A 32 4.73 1.43 -39.99
C ARG A 32 3.57 0.55 -39.52
N LYS A 33 2.45 1.20 -39.22
CA LYS A 33 1.18 0.53 -38.95
C LYS A 33 0.87 -0.53 -40.02
N GLY A 34 0.45 -1.72 -39.59
CA GLY A 34 0.09 -2.82 -40.47
C GLY A 34 1.29 -3.58 -41.04
N GLU A 35 2.53 -3.15 -40.73
CA GLU A 35 3.72 -3.87 -41.15
C GLU A 35 3.85 -5.19 -40.38
N VAL A 36 4.15 -6.24 -41.13
CA VAL A 36 4.26 -7.59 -40.58
C VAL A 36 5.65 -7.79 -39.99
N LEU A 37 5.71 -8.19 -38.73
CA LEU A 37 6.97 -8.58 -38.10
C LEU A 37 7.40 -9.97 -38.56
N PRO A 38 8.71 -10.27 -38.57
CA PRO A 38 9.19 -11.62 -38.82
C PRO A 38 8.59 -12.61 -37.83
N SER A 39 8.29 -13.82 -38.32
CA SER A 39 7.73 -14.87 -37.47
C SER A 39 8.66 -15.21 -36.30
N GLN A 40 8.11 -15.75 -35.23
CA GLN A 40 8.89 -16.18 -34.06
C GLN A 40 10.06 -17.09 -34.43
N ARG A 41 9.89 -17.98 -35.41
CA ARG A 41 10.96 -18.85 -35.95
C ARG A 41 12.04 -18.06 -36.67
N GLN A 42 11.64 -17.08 -37.49
CA GLN A 42 12.59 -16.22 -38.23
C GLN A 42 13.40 -15.35 -37.25
N LEU A 43 12.75 -14.74 -36.25
CA LEU A 43 13.42 -13.94 -35.23
C LEU A 43 14.38 -14.77 -34.39
N ALA A 44 13.98 -15.97 -33.95
CA ALA A 44 14.85 -16.88 -33.20
C ALA A 44 16.11 -17.24 -34.02
N LYS A 45 15.95 -17.55 -35.31
CA LYS A 45 17.07 -17.86 -36.20
C LYS A 45 17.96 -16.64 -36.47
N LEU A 46 17.36 -15.48 -36.73
CA LEU A 46 18.07 -14.23 -37.04
C LEU A 46 18.93 -13.75 -35.88
N LEU A 47 18.43 -13.90 -34.66
CA LEU A 47 19.06 -13.38 -33.44
C LEU A 47 19.88 -14.43 -32.67
N GLY A 48 19.83 -15.70 -33.08
CA GLY A 48 20.48 -16.79 -32.35
C GLY A 48 19.96 -16.92 -30.91
N LEU A 49 18.63 -16.77 -30.72
CA LEU A 49 17.96 -16.80 -29.43
C LEU A 49 17.04 -18.02 -29.30
N SER A 50 16.75 -18.38 -28.03
CA SER A 50 15.79 -19.44 -27.75
C SER A 50 14.36 -19.03 -28.17
N ARG A 51 13.57 -20.00 -28.62
CA ARG A 51 12.16 -19.75 -28.97
C ARG A 51 11.38 -19.19 -27.78
N ALA A 52 11.67 -19.65 -26.56
CA ALA A 52 11.01 -19.16 -25.35
C ALA A 52 11.24 -17.66 -25.11
N THR A 53 12.46 -17.16 -25.38
CA THR A 53 12.79 -15.73 -25.28
C THR A 53 11.98 -14.90 -26.29
N ILE A 54 11.83 -15.40 -27.53
CA ILE A 54 11.05 -14.72 -28.56
C ILE A 54 9.56 -14.75 -28.25
N VAL A 55 9.03 -15.88 -27.78
CA VAL A 55 7.61 -15.98 -27.35
C VAL A 55 7.32 -14.95 -26.27
N LYS A 56 8.17 -14.88 -25.24
CA LYS A 56 8.02 -13.91 -24.15
C LYS A 56 8.09 -12.46 -24.66
N ALA A 57 8.99 -12.17 -25.58
CA ALA A 57 9.07 -10.84 -26.20
C ALA A 57 7.79 -10.50 -26.98
N MET A 58 7.24 -11.45 -27.73
CA MET A 58 6.01 -11.26 -28.50
C MET A 58 4.79 -11.06 -27.60
N GLU A 59 4.69 -11.83 -26.52
CA GLU A 59 3.64 -11.66 -25.51
C GLU A 59 3.70 -10.25 -24.90
N GLU A 60 4.87 -9.80 -24.49
CA GLU A 60 5.05 -8.44 -23.94
C GLU A 60 4.80 -7.34 -24.98
N MET A 61 5.18 -7.55 -26.26
CA MET A 61 4.85 -6.60 -27.33
C MET A 61 3.34 -6.52 -27.59
N THR A 62 2.64 -7.65 -27.52
CA THR A 62 1.18 -7.71 -27.63
C THR A 62 0.51 -7.05 -26.46
N ASP A 63 0.98 -7.35 -25.25
CA ASP A 63 0.50 -6.75 -24.01
C ASP A 63 0.77 -5.23 -23.95
N ALA A 64 1.88 -4.79 -24.52
CA ALA A 64 2.20 -3.36 -24.69
C ALA A 64 1.41 -2.70 -25.84
N GLY A 65 0.58 -3.45 -26.57
CA GLY A 65 -0.21 -2.95 -27.69
C GLY A 65 0.62 -2.51 -28.90
N LEU A 66 1.90 -2.88 -28.95
CA LEU A 66 2.80 -2.56 -30.07
C LEU A 66 2.50 -3.41 -31.31
N VAL A 67 2.03 -4.64 -31.07
CA VAL A 67 1.69 -5.60 -32.12
C VAL A 67 0.34 -6.26 -31.86
N ASP A 68 -0.40 -6.52 -32.91
CA ASP A 68 -1.63 -7.31 -32.91
C ASP A 68 -1.34 -8.67 -33.54
N ILE A 69 -1.85 -9.74 -32.97
CA ILE A 69 -1.73 -11.09 -33.56
C ILE A 69 -2.95 -11.32 -34.42
N LYS A 70 -2.76 -11.44 -35.75
CA LYS A 70 -3.79 -11.75 -36.71
C LYS A 70 -3.88 -13.26 -36.97
N GLU A 71 -4.85 -13.66 -37.79
CA GLU A 71 -5.01 -15.05 -38.23
C GLU A 71 -3.69 -15.68 -38.67
N ARG A 72 -3.46 -16.95 -38.37
CA ARG A 72 -2.23 -17.71 -38.60
C ARG A 72 -1.02 -17.26 -37.75
N ASN A 73 -1.24 -16.66 -36.57
CA ASN A 73 -0.20 -16.21 -35.64
C ASN A 73 0.78 -15.20 -36.26
N GLN A 74 0.30 -14.34 -37.14
CA GLN A 74 1.10 -13.29 -37.76
C GLN A 74 1.07 -12.05 -36.88
N ALA A 75 2.25 -11.62 -36.39
CA ALA A 75 2.39 -10.39 -35.60
C ALA A 75 2.48 -9.18 -36.55
N VAL A 76 1.59 -8.22 -36.37
CA VAL A 76 1.46 -7.02 -37.18
C VAL A 76 1.56 -5.80 -36.29
N VAL A 77 2.29 -4.77 -36.73
CA VAL A 77 2.42 -3.51 -35.99
C VAL A 77 1.05 -2.86 -35.82
N SER A 78 0.67 -2.62 -34.57
CA SER A 78 -0.63 -2.05 -34.21
C SER A 78 -0.77 -0.60 -34.66
N ASP A 79 -2.01 -0.17 -34.88
CA ASP A 79 -2.33 1.23 -35.10
C ASP A 79 -2.37 2.01 -33.78
N LEU A 80 -1.25 2.61 -33.42
CA LEU A 80 -1.17 3.44 -32.21
C LEU A 80 -1.93 4.77 -32.35
N SER A 81 -2.23 5.21 -33.58
CA SER A 81 -2.92 6.49 -33.80
C SER A 81 -4.43 6.42 -33.59
N THR A 82 -5.02 5.24 -33.79
CA THR A 82 -6.46 5.01 -33.62
C THR A 82 -6.84 4.45 -32.25
N LYS A 83 -5.87 3.83 -31.59
CA LYS A 83 -6.03 3.35 -30.21
C LYS A 83 -5.58 4.48 -29.28
N GLY A 84 -6.46 5.33 -28.82
CA GLY A 84 -6.15 6.31 -27.78
C GLY A 84 -5.34 5.70 -26.64
N VAL A 85 -4.98 6.44 -25.59
CA VAL A 85 -4.20 5.93 -24.47
C VAL A 85 -4.79 4.59 -24.00
N GLN A 86 -4.03 3.52 -24.17
CA GLN A 86 -4.46 2.19 -23.75
C GLN A 86 -4.22 2.03 -22.23
N TRP A 87 -5.13 2.55 -21.46
CA TRP A 87 -5.08 2.52 -20.00
C TRP A 87 -4.88 1.12 -19.41
N ASN A 88 -5.39 0.07 -20.08
CA ASN A 88 -5.18 -1.31 -19.67
C ASN A 88 -3.70 -1.74 -19.64
N VAL A 89 -2.84 -1.16 -20.49
CA VAL A 89 -1.38 -1.42 -20.45
C VAL A 89 -0.78 -0.83 -19.17
N TYR A 90 -1.20 0.37 -18.80
CA TYR A 90 -0.75 1.02 -17.56
C TYR A 90 -1.34 0.32 -16.33
N PHE A 91 -2.63 -0.02 -16.36
CA PHE A 91 -3.31 -0.70 -15.26
C PHE A 91 -2.83 -2.14 -15.06
N ARG A 92 -2.36 -2.86 -16.09
CA ARG A 92 -1.77 -4.19 -15.89
C ARG A 92 -0.50 -4.15 -15.04
N ARG A 93 0.33 -3.13 -15.16
CA ARG A 93 1.53 -2.98 -14.31
C ARG A 93 1.18 -2.70 -12.84
N SER A 94 0.14 -1.94 -12.60
CA SER A 94 -0.32 -1.57 -11.25
C SER A 94 -1.43 -2.50 -10.75
N GLY A 95 -2.32 -2.98 -11.62
CA GLY A 95 -3.54 -3.71 -11.27
C GLY A 95 -3.31 -5.12 -10.74
N HIS A 96 -2.22 -5.81 -11.10
CA HIS A 96 -1.89 -7.10 -10.48
C HIS A 96 -1.63 -6.97 -8.97
N ARG A 97 -1.20 -5.79 -8.53
CA ARG A 97 -0.96 -5.51 -7.12
C ARG A 97 -2.26 -5.30 -6.34
N TYR A 98 -3.31 -4.78 -6.97
CA TYR A 98 -4.61 -4.48 -6.33
C TYR A 98 -5.69 -5.54 -6.55
N CYS A 99 -5.64 -6.33 -7.63
CA CYS A 99 -6.69 -7.30 -7.96
C CYS A 99 -6.83 -8.47 -6.96
N ASN A 100 -5.80 -8.79 -6.20
CA ASN A 100 -5.89 -9.86 -5.21
C ASN A 100 -6.64 -9.45 -3.94
N ILE A 101 -6.81 -8.16 -3.68
CA ILE A 101 -7.46 -7.64 -2.47
C ILE A 101 -8.98 -7.69 -2.56
N GLN A 102 -9.56 -7.58 -3.78
CA GLN A 102 -11.02 -7.47 -3.94
C GLN A 102 -11.77 -8.79 -4.16
N LYS A 103 -11.08 -9.91 -4.33
CA LYS A 103 -11.75 -11.19 -4.64
C LYS A 103 -12.51 -11.84 -3.48
N SER A 104 -12.33 -11.37 -2.25
CA SER A 104 -12.87 -12.00 -1.04
C SER A 104 -14.25 -11.51 -0.59
N SER A 105 -14.89 -10.53 -1.24
CA SER A 105 -16.01 -9.81 -0.63
C SER A 105 -17.40 -9.98 -1.27
N ARG A 106 -17.59 -10.91 -2.21
CA ARG A 106 -18.96 -11.25 -2.67
C ARG A 106 -19.48 -12.44 -1.88
N ILE A 107 -20.13 -12.16 -0.76
CA ILE A 107 -20.92 -13.13 0.01
C ILE A 107 -22.37 -12.97 -0.45
N ASP A 108 -22.98 -14.06 -0.87
CA ASP A 108 -24.41 -14.12 -1.20
C ASP A 108 -25.24 -13.74 0.03
N GLY A 109 -26.29 -12.94 -0.15
CA GLY A 109 -27.05 -12.26 0.92
C GLY A 109 -27.76 -13.12 1.95
N LYS A 110 -27.44 -14.44 2.06
CA LYS A 110 -27.95 -15.38 3.07
C LYS A 110 -26.95 -15.65 4.21
N GLU A 111 -25.72 -15.19 4.11
CA GLU A 111 -24.68 -15.44 5.10
C GLU A 111 -24.43 -14.22 5.99
N ILE A 112 -24.18 -14.47 7.28
CA ILE A 112 -23.76 -13.42 8.21
C ILE A 112 -22.31 -13.06 7.88
N ASN A 113 -22.12 -11.87 7.32
CA ASN A 113 -20.80 -11.39 6.93
C ASN A 113 -20.08 -10.69 8.09
N LEU A 114 -19.25 -11.41 8.82
CA LEU A 114 -18.45 -10.90 9.93
C LEU A 114 -17.19 -10.12 9.48
N SER A 115 -16.89 -10.09 8.18
CA SER A 115 -15.72 -9.35 7.65
C SER A 115 -16.01 -7.86 7.39
N ARG A 116 -17.25 -7.42 7.57
CA ARG A 116 -17.63 -6.00 7.37
C ARG A 116 -17.60 -5.24 8.69
N LEU A 117 -16.65 -4.35 8.84
CA LEU A 117 -16.62 -3.34 9.91
C LEU A 117 -17.65 -2.22 9.61
N ARG A 118 -18.93 -2.57 9.62
CA ARG A 118 -20.03 -1.59 9.49
C ARG A 118 -21.04 -1.83 10.60
N LEU A 119 -21.28 -0.78 11.37
CA LEU A 119 -22.45 -0.75 12.24
C LEU A 119 -23.72 -0.71 11.37
N SER A 120 -24.78 -1.41 11.79
CA SER A 120 -26.10 -1.24 11.20
C SER A 120 -26.56 0.21 11.38
N SER A 121 -27.31 0.73 10.41
CA SER A 121 -27.92 2.07 10.52
C SER A 121 -28.79 2.24 11.77
N GLU A 122 -29.29 1.15 12.33
CA GLU A 122 -30.07 1.13 13.56
C GLU A 122 -29.26 1.55 14.80
N TYR A 123 -27.93 1.35 14.77
CA TYR A 123 -27.01 1.74 15.85
C TYR A 123 -26.30 3.07 15.58
N SER A 124 -26.62 3.75 14.47
CA SER A 124 -26.06 5.06 14.14
C SER A 124 -26.99 6.14 14.64
N ASP A 125 -26.58 6.93 15.62
CA ASP A 125 -27.33 8.10 16.10
C ASP A 125 -27.19 9.26 15.13
N CYS A 126 -27.96 9.19 14.04
CA CYS A 126 -27.98 10.23 13.00
C CYS A 126 -28.39 11.61 13.56
N ASP A 127 -29.26 11.66 14.58
CA ASP A 127 -29.75 12.89 15.15
C ASP A 127 -28.67 13.62 15.95
N THR A 128 -27.90 12.90 16.74
CA THR A 128 -26.75 13.46 17.46
C THR A 128 -25.68 13.96 16.50
N ASN A 129 -25.39 13.21 15.43
CA ASN A 129 -24.43 13.63 14.41
C ASN A 129 -24.89 14.90 13.69
N LEU A 130 -26.16 15.04 13.34
CA LEU A 130 -26.71 16.26 12.73
C LEU A 130 -26.64 17.46 13.67
N LYS A 131 -26.96 17.27 14.97
CA LYS A 131 -26.81 18.32 15.99
C LYS A 131 -25.35 18.78 16.11
N SER A 132 -24.42 17.83 16.12
CA SER A 132 -22.99 18.12 16.17
C SER A 132 -22.53 18.90 14.94
N LEU A 133 -22.93 18.53 13.73
CA LEU A 133 -22.61 19.26 12.50
C LEU A 133 -23.15 20.70 12.55
N ARG A 134 -24.40 20.90 12.98
CA ARG A 134 -24.95 22.26 13.13
C ARG A 134 -24.19 23.09 14.16
N ARG A 135 -23.78 22.48 15.27
CA ARG A 135 -22.96 23.15 16.27
C ARG A 135 -21.58 23.53 15.74
N ILE A 136 -20.95 22.67 14.98
CA ILE A 136 -19.66 22.95 14.31
C ILE A 136 -19.83 24.13 13.35
N GLU A 137 -20.87 24.13 12.50
CA GLU A 137 -21.16 25.21 11.58
C GLU A 137 -21.31 26.57 12.31
N GLN A 138 -21.99 26.58 13.46
CA GLN A 138 -22.12 27.78 14.31
C GLN A 138 -20.79 28.26 14.89
N ILE A 139 -19.87 27.31 15.28
CA ILE A 139 -18.58 27.64 15.88
C ILE A 139 -17.60 28.19 14.84
N ILE A 140 -17.46 27.50 13.70
CA ILE A 140 -16.46 27.86 12.70
C ILE A 140 -16.97 28.80 11.61
N GLY A 141 -18.30 28.97 11.50
CA GLY A 141 -18.98 29.78 10.48
C GLY A 141 -18.95 29.15 9.09
N THR A 142 -20.01 29.42 8.31
CA THR A 142 -20.18 28.82 6.96
C THR A 142 -19.03 29.17 6.01
N SER A 143 -18.47 30.39 6.14
CA SER A 143 -17.34 30.83 5.31
C SER A 143 -16.05 30.04 5.57
N SER A 144 -15.86 29.55 6.78
CA SER A 144 -14.65 28.74 7.14
C SER A 144 -14.72 27.34 6.60
N VAL A 145 -15.92 26.74 6.46
CA VAL A 145 -16.10 25.42 5.83
C VAL A 145 -15.68 25.41 4.36
N LEU A 146 -15.78 26.57 3.69
CA LEU A 146 -15.45 26.72 2.27
C LEU A 146 -14.03 27.26 2.04
N ARG A 147 -13.30 27.62 3.09
CA ARG A 147 -11.92 28.10 2.96
C ARG A 147 -10.96 26.95 2.72
N ARG A 148 -9.97 27.23 1.91
CA ARG A 148 -8.78 26.38 1.78
C ARG A 148 -7.84 26.77 2.91
N ASP A 149 -7.92 26.00 4.00
CA ASP A 149 -7.08 26.22 5.18
C ASP A 149 -5.65 25.66 5.00
N ASP A 150 -4.84 25.79 6.05
CA ASP A 150 -3.49 25.28 6.13
C ASP A 150 -3.44 23.79 5.76
N ILE A 151 -2.34 23.38 5.15
CA ILE A 151 -2.06 21.97 4.79
C ILE A 151 -2.10 21.04 6.01
N HIS A 152 -1.87 21.58 7.21
CA HIS A 152 -1.92 20.83 8.48
C HIS A 152 -3.34 20.66 9.04
N GLY A 153 -4.35 21.27 8.43
CA GLY A 153 -5.74 21.27 8.89
C GLY A 153 -6.13 22.51 9.67
N ILE A 154 -7.41 22.62 10.04
CA ILE A 154 -7.93 23.78 10.75
C ILE A 154 -7.45 23.82 12.20
N GLU A 155 -7.01 24.98 12.66
CA GLU A 155 -6.45 25.18 13.99
C GLU A 155 -7.33 24.70 15.15
N PRO A 156 -8.66 24.98 15.17
CA PRO A 156 -9.53 24.46 16.23
C PRO A 156 -9.54 22.92 16.34
N LEU A 157 -9.48 22.23 15.21
CA LEU A 157 -9.44 20.76 15.19
C LEU A 157 -8.10 20.24 15.68
N GLN A 158 -6.99 20.84 15.25
CA GLN A 158 -5.67 20.47 15.73
C GLN A 158 -5.57 20.64 17.26
N THR A 159 -6.04 21.77 17.79
CA THR A 159 -6.03 22.01 19.23
C THR A 159 -6.86 20.97 19.99
N ALA A 160 -8.08 20.70 19.54
CA ALA A 160 -8.93 19.67 20.14
C ALA A 160 -8.30 18.27 20.07
N MET A 161 -7.60 17.95 18.97
CA MET A 161 -6.89 16.67 18.83
C MET A 161 -5.70 16.56 19.78
N LEU A 162 -4.92 17.63 19.95
CA LEU A 162 -3.81 17.64 20.90
C LEU A 162 -4.30 17.47 22.33
N GLU A 163 -5.37 18.16 22.72
CA GLU A 163 -6.01 17.99 24.02
C GLU A 163 -6.52 16.55 24.23
N TYR A 164 -7.19 15.99 23.23
CA TYR A 164 -7.68 14.61 23.27
C TYR A 164 -6.55 13.59 23.43
N LEU A 165 -5.45 13.74 22.67
CA LEU A 165 -4.29 12.86 22.76
C LEU A 165 -3.58 13.00 24.11
N ASN A 166 -3.42 14.23 24.60
CA ASN A 166 -2.80 14.49 25.90
C ASN A 166 -3.58 13.87 27.07
N GLN A 167 -4.91 13.98 27.06
CA GLN A 167 -5.79 13.30 28.05
C GLN A 167 -5.60 11.78 28.05
N ARG A 168 -5.18 11.20 26.92
CA ARG A 168 -4.87 9.79 26.76
C ARG A 168 -3.41 9.43 26.99
N GLY A 169 -2.61 10.41 27.43
CA GLY A 169 -1.20 10.24 27.76
C GLY A 169 -0.28 10.18 26.53
N VAL A 170 -0.74 10.67 25.38
CA VAL A 170 0.10 10.90 24.19
C VAL A 170 0.45 12.38 24.15
N ALA A 171 1.67 12.71 24.58
CA ALA A 171 2.19 14.05 24.50
C ALA A 171 2.87 14.25 23.14
N CYS A 172 2.27 15.07 22.28
CA CYS A 172 2.84 15.45 20.99
C CYS A 172 2.65 16.95 20.75
N SER A 173 3.53 17.52 19.96
CA SER A 173 3.45 18.91 19.51
C SER A 173 2.54 19.03 18.27
N ARG A 174 2.23 20.25 17.88
CA ARG A 174 1.46 20.52 16.67
C ARG A 174 2.19 20.02 15.41
N ASP A 175 3.52 20.15 15.38
CA ASP A 175 4.34 19.73 14.24
C ASP A 175 4.47 18.21 14.11
N GLU A 176 4.13 17.47 15.16
CA GLU A 176 4.08 16.01 15.17
C GLU A 176 2.68 15.45 14.86
N LEU A 177 1.68 16.31 14.65
CA LEU A 177 0.29 15.93 14.36
C LEU A 177 -0.09 16.23 12.91
N LEU A 178 -0.42 15.19 12.15
CA LEU A 178 -0.98 15.33 10.81
C LEU A 178 -2.41 14.82 10.77
N LEU A 179 -3.35 15.67 10.37
CA LEU A 179 -4.75 15.30 10.15
C LEU A 179 -4.96 14.87 8.71
N VAL A 180 -5.55 13.69 8.54
CA VAL A 180 -5.79 13.07 7.22
C VAL A 180 -7.24 12.62 7.10
N ALA A 181 -7.71 12.45 5.87
CA ALA A 181 -9.12 12.09 5.61
C ALA A 181 -9.47 10.65 6.00
N SER A 182 -8.47 9.76 6.10
CA SER A 182 -8.71 8.36 6.46
C SER A 182 -7.43 7.67 6.94
N PRO A 183 -7.55 6.58 7.74
CA PRO A 183 -6.39 5.77 8.13
C PRO A 183 -5.62 5.21 6.93
N VAL A 184 -6.30 4.87 5.85
CA VAL A 184 -5.66 4.37 4.62
C VAL A 184 -4.76 5.44 4.02
N GLN A 185 -5.18 6.71 4.03
CA GLN A 185 -4.35 7.82 3.57
C GLN A 185 -3.10 7.99 4.45
N ALA A 186 -3.25 7.90 5.78
CA ALA A 186 -2.11 7.93 6.70
C ALA A 186 -1.12 6.80 6.40
N ILE A 187 -1.63 5.57 6.26
CA ILE A 187 -0.80 4.41 5.90
C ILE A 187 -0.11 4.62 4.54
N SER A 188 -0.79 5.22 3.56
CA SER A 188 -0.20 5.54 2.25
C SER A 188 1.00 6.46 2.38
N PHE A 189 0.87 7.54 3.11
CA PHE A 189 1.95 8.51 3.29
C PHE A 189 3.16 7.88 3.99
N VAL A 190 2.91 7.13 5.06
CA VAL A 190 3.98 6.45 5.81
C VAL A 190 4.64 5.36 4.95
N ALA A 191 3.86 4.60 4.19
CA ALA A 191 4.38 3.59 3.29
C ALA A 191 5.24 4.18 2.16
N GLU A 192 4.81 5.30 1.58
CA GLU A 192 5.58 6.00 0.55
C GLU A 192 6.93 6.52 1.06
N LEU A 193 6.99 6.93 2.34
CA LEU A 193 8.22 7.42 2.97
C LEU A 193 9.16 6.30 3.40
N LEU A 194 8.64 5.17 3.87
CA LEU A 194 9.43 4.13 4.53
C LEU A 194 9.62 2.86 3.70
N LEU A 195 8.77 2.61 2.69
CA LEU A 195 8.77 1.34 1.96
C LEU A 195 9.25 1.52 0.52
N CYS A 196 10.27 0.76 0.16
CA CYS A 196 10.78 0.67 -1.21
C CYS A 196 11.37 -0.72 -1.45
N GLU A 197 11.89 -0.97 -2.65
CA GLU A 197 12.65 -2.18 -2.96
C GLU A 197 13.88 -2.29 -2.06
N GLY A 198 14.05 -3.45 -1.42
CA GLY A 198 15.14 -3.72 -0.46
C GLY A 198 14.75 -3.56 1.00
N VAL A 199 13.62 -2.91 1.31
CA VAL A 199 13.09 -2.80 2.68
C VAL A 199 12.38 -4.08 3.10
N HIS A 200 12.57 -4.49 4.34
CA HIS A 200 11.92 -5.63 4.98
C HIS A 200 10.84 -5.14 5.94
N LEU A 201 9.57 -5.33 5.59
CA LEU A 201 8.41 -4.98 6.43
C LEU A 201 7.99 -6.20 7.26
N TYR A 202 8.20 -6.11 8.55
CA TYR A 202 7.76 -7.11 9.53
C TYR A 202 6.37 -6.75 10.07
N TYR A 203 5.51 -7.73 10.26
CA TYR A 203 4.14 -7.50 10.75
C TYR A 203 3.61 -8.66 11.59
N SER A 204 2.69 -8.37 12.51
CA SER A 204 2.04 -9.40 13.33
C SER A 204 1.20 -10.37 12.48
N SER A 205 1.28 -11.66 12.76
CA SER A 205 0.46 -12.70 12.11
C SER A 205 -0.20 -13.60 13.17
N PRO A 206 -1.52 -13.87 13.05
CA PRO A 206 -2.44 -13.38 12.03
C PRO A 206 -2.75 -11.88 12.16
N SER A 207 -3.07 -11.23 11.03
CA SER A 207 -3.45 -9.81 10.97
C SER A 207 -4.35 -9.54 9.76
N ASP A 208 -4.86 -8.31 9.61
CA ASP A 208 -5.72 -7.94 8.49
C ASP A 208 -4.94 -7.91 7.16
N ILE A 209 -5.16 -8.93 6.35
CA ILE A 209 -4.49 -9.14 5.06
C ILE A 209 -4.73 -7.99 4.05
N ASN A 210 -5.79 -7.21 4.21
CA ASN A 210 -6.12 -6.13 3.28
C ASN A 210 -5.03 -5.04 3.26
N TYR A 211 -4.38 -4.79 4.40
CA TYR A 211 -3.29 -3.81 4.47
C TYR A 211 -2.00 -4.31 3.81
N PHE A 212 -1.68 -5.60 3.93
CA PHE A 212 -0.38 -6.12 3.48
C PHE A 212 -0.26 -6.27 1.98
N GLY A 213 -1.36 -6.57 1.29
CA GLY A 213 -1.39 -6.51 -0.17
C GLY A 213 -1.06 -5.12 -0.70
N TYR A 214 -1.58 -4.10 -0.04
CA TYR A 214 -1.31 -2.70 -0.35
C TYR A 214 0.14 -2.31 0.00
N LEU A 215 0.60 -2.59 1.22
CA LEU A 215 1.96 -2.27 1.67
C LEU A 215 3.03 -2.96 0.82
N GLY A 216 2.84 -4.21 0.43
CA GLY A 216 3.73 -4.93 -0.48
C GLY A 216 3.82 -4.31 -1.88
N SER A 217 2.84 -3.48 -2.27
CA SER A 217 2.87 -2.79 -3.57
C SER A 217 3.98 -1.74 -3.69
N TYR A 218 4.52 -1.27 -2.60
CA TYR A 218 5.67 -0.35 -2.58
C TYR A 218 7.02 -1.03 -2.82
N GLY A 219 7.05 -2.37 -2.95
CA GLY A 219 8.26 -3.12 -3.27
C GLY A 219 8.95 -3.74 -2.06
N ALA A 220 8.50 -3.45 -0.85
CA ALA A 220 9.03 -4.04 0.36
C ALA A 220 8.77 -5.56 0.44
N GLN A 221 9.69 -6.30 1.04
CA GLN A 221 9.52 -7.72 1.34
C GLN A 221 8.74 -7.89 2.65
N LEU A 222 7.67 -8.68 2.60
CA LEU A 222 6.76 -8.86 3.73
C LEU A 222 7.15 -10.07 4.57
N HIS A 223 7.34 -9.87 5.88
CA HIS A 223 7.75 -10.90 6.83
C HIS A 223 6.74 -11.02 7.98
N PRO A 224 5.96 -12.11 8.05
CA PRO A 224 5.05 -12.34 9.16
C PRO A 224 5.82 -12.71 10.43
N LEU A 225 5.46 -12.08 11.56
CA LEU A 225 5.95 -12.42 12.90
C LEU A 225 4.85 -13.20 13.64
N PRO A 226 5.20 -14.24 14.39
CA PRO A 226 4.24 -14.95 15.20
C PRO A 226 3.66 -14.06 16.31
N SER A 227 2.45 -14.36 16.74
CA SER A 227 1.78 -13.68 17.86
C SER A 227 1.34 -14.71 18.90
N ASP A 228 1.35 -14.29 20.16
CA ASP A 228 0.87 -15.03 21.31
C ASP A 228 -0.21 -14.20 22.07
N PRO A 229 -0.73 -14.64 23.23
CA PRO A 229 -1.71 -13.88 23.99
C PRO A 229 -1.24 -12.50 24.48
N GLU A 230 0.06 -12.22 24.48
CA GLU A 230 0.64 -10.90 24.80
C GLU A 230 0.88 -10.03 23.57
N GLY A 231 0.58 -10.52 22.37
CA GLY A 231 0.73 -9.85 21.08
C GLY A 231 1.91 -10.36 20.25
N VAL A 232 2.38 -9.54 19.32
CA VAL A 232 3.44 -9.92 18.37
C VAL A 232 4.77 -10.26 19.08
N VAL A 233 5.40 -11.35 18.65
CA VAL A 233 6.71 -11.82 19.15
C VAL A 233 7.81 -11.28 18.25
N VAL A 234 8.66 -10.39 18.79
CA VAL A 234 9.69 -9.67 18.00
C VAL A 234 11.08 -10.32 18.03
N ASP A 235 11.22 -11.47 18.65
CA ASP A 235 12.53 -12.14 18.77
C ASP A 235 13.13 -12.52 17.41
N SER A 236 12.32 -12.92 16.46
CA SER A 236 12.74 -13.24 15.10
C SER A 236 13.17 -12.03 14.26
N LEU A 237 12.81 -10.81 14.65
CA LEU A 237 13.33 -9.57 14.05
C LEU A 237 14.87 -9.50 14.09
N LEU A 238 15.46 -10.08 15.13
CA LEU A 238 16.91 -10.09 15.36
C LEU A 238 17.61 -11.31 14.76
N ALA A 239 16.87 -12.41 14.51
CA ALA A 239 17.44 -13.67 14.02
C ALA A 239 17.92 -13.59 12.56
N GLU A 240 17.34 -12.73 11.75
CA GLU A 240 17.76 -12.48 10.37
C GLU A 240 18.84 -11.39 10.32
N GLY A 241 20.06 -11.77 10.73
CA GLY A 241 21.19 -10.87 10.99
C GLY A 241 21.87 -10.26 9.77
N ASN A 242 21.14 -9.68 8.82
CA ASN A 242 21.77 -8.84 7.80
C ASN A 242 21.70 -7.35 8.22
N PRO A 243 22.80 -6.76 8.75
CA PRO A 243 22.81 -5.38 9.25
C PRO A 243 22.65 -4.32 8.14
N LYS A 244 22.68 -4.73 6.86
CA LYS A 244 22.52 -3.82 5.71
C LYS A 244 21.08 -3.69 5.21
N ASN A 245 20.15 -4.48 5.76
CA ASN A 245 18.76 -4.44 5.32
C ASN A 245 17.96 -3.48 6.19
N ASP A 246 17.34 -2.50 5.57
CA ASP A 246 16.42 -1.59 6.22
C ASP A 246 15.17 -2.37 6.66
N LYS A 247 14.89 -2.35 7.95
CA LYS A 247 13.74 -3.03 8.57
C LYS A 247 12.70 -1.99 8.99
N VAL A 248 11.44 -2.33 8.81
CA VAL A 248 10.29 -1.56 9.30
C VAL A 248 9.36 -2.52 10.03
N LEU A 249 8.82 -2.13 11.17
CA LEU A 249 7.86 -2.92 11.92
C LEU A 249 6.47 -2.30 11.83
N PHE A 250 5.48 -3.04 11.33
CA PHE A 250 4.07 -2.65 11.32
C PHE A 250 3.31 -3.48 12.34
N ILE A 251 2.66 -2.84 13.30
CA ILE A 251 1.92 -3.51 14.36
C ILE A 251 0.59 -2.84 14.66
N TRP A 252 -0.22 -3.57 15.41
CA TRP A 252 -1.38 -3.08 16.12
C TRP A 252 -1.09 -3.20 17.62
N SER A 253 -0.85 -2.10 18.30
CA SER A 253 -0.61 -2.13 19.73
C SER A 253 -1.88 -2.47 20.51
N SER A 254 -3.03 -2.22 19.91
CA SER A 254 -4.33 -2.49 20.49
C SER A 254 -5.26 -3.16 19.50
N CYS A 255 -6.03 -4.14 19.97
CA CYS A 255 -7.09 -4.83 19.21
C CYS A 255 -6.64 -5.35 17.84
N ASN A 256 -5.51 -6.05 17.76
CA ASN A 256 -4.99 -6.59 16.49
C ASN A 256 -6.01 -7.49 15.78
N PRO A 257 -6.54 -7.10 14.60
CA PRO A 257 -7.49 -7.94 13.87
C PRO A 257 -6.78 -9.14 13.19
N PRO A 258 -7.36 -10.34 13.15
CA PRO A 258 -8.67 -10.71 13.66
C PRO A 258 -8.65 -11.21 15.10
N THR A 259 -7.51 -11.27 15.77
CA THR A 259 -7.33 -11.89 17.10
C THR A 259 -7.89 -11.05 18.23
N ASN A 260 -8.05 -9.76 18.03
CA ASN A 260 -8.39 -8.75 19.03
C ASN A 260 -7.41 -8.68 20.23
N VAL A 261 -6.20 -9.20 20.05
CA VAL A 261 -5.14 -9.16 21.07
C VAL A 261 -4.54 -7.77 21.13
N SER A 262 -4.39 -7.24 22.33
CA SER A 262 -3.64 -6.02 22.64
C SER A 262 -2.26 -6.37 23.20
N LEU A 263 -1.26 -5.55 22.93
CA LEU A 263 0.10 -5.76 23.46
C LEU A 263 0.13 -5.62 24.97
N SER A 264 0.69 -6.58 25.68
CA SER A 264 0.98 -6.44 27.11
C SER A 264 2.00 -5.31 27.35
N LYS A 265 2.05 -4.76 28.56
CA LYS A 265 3.04 -3.75 28.91
C LYS A 265 4.47 -4.27 28.66
N GLY A 266 4.78 -5.48 29.12
CA GLY A 266 6.11 -6.07 28.93
C GLY A 266 6.47 -6.23 27.46
N ARG A 267 5.48 -6.60 26.60
CA ARG A 267 5.69 -6.74 25.17
C ARG A 267 5.95 -5.37 24.51
N ARG A 268 5.22 -4.32 24.89
CA ARG A 268 5.46 -2.94 24.41
C ARG A 268 6.87 -2.48 24.77
N ASP A 269 7.29 -2.63 26.02
CA ASP A 269 8.62 -2.24 26.49
C ASP A 269 9.72 -2.98 25.71
N LYS A 270 9.52 -4.27 25.45
CA LYS A 270 10.44 -5.09 24.64
C LYS A 270 10.52 -4.59 23.19
N ILE A 271 9.38 -4.33 22.54
CA ILE A 271 9.34 -3.81 21.17
C ILE A 271 10.09 -2.48 21.08
N LEU A 272 9.79 -1.54 21.96
CA LEU A 272 10.44 -0.23 21.97
C LEU A 272 11.95 -0.35 22.19
N SER A 273 12.38 -1.18 23.14
CA SER A 273 13.81 -1.43 23.40
C SER A 273 14.52 -2.02 22.18
N VAL A 274 13.96 -3.05 21.57
CA VAL A 274 14.53 -3.69 20.39
C VAL A 274 14.60 -2.72 19.20
N CYS A 275 13.50 -2.03 18.92
CA CYS A 275 13.42 -1.12 17.78
C CYS A 275 14.36 0.08 17.95
N LYS A 276 14.47 0.63 19.17
CA LYS A 276 15.41 1.71 19.47
C LYS A 276 16.85 1.26 19.30
N THR A 277 17.22 0.10 19.86
CA THR A 277 18.59 -0.41 19.80
C THR A 277 19.04 -0.69 18.36
N HIS A 278 18.13 -1.15 17.51
CA HIS A 278 18.45 -1.55 16.13
C HIS A 278 18.02 -0.52 15.08
N ASN A 279 17.57 0.68 15.49
CA ASN A 279 17.11 1.76 14.62
C ASN A 279 16.01 1.29 13.63
N ILE A 280 15.02 0.57 14.15
CA ILE A 280 13.90 0.05 13.36
C ILE A 280 12.69 0.96 13.55
N PRO A 281 12.22 1.69 12.53
CA PRO A 281 11.00 2.48 12.62
C PRO A 281 9.77 1.59 12.82
N VAL A 282 8.83 2.07 13.64
CA VAL A 282 7.60 1.35 13.97
C VAL A 282 6.40 2.13 13.44
N ILE A 283 5.54 1.44 12.71
CA ILE A 283 4.22 1.93 12.32
C ILE A 283 3.21 1.27 13.27
N ASP A 284 2.66 2.05 14.19
CA ASP A 284 1.67 1.57 15.15
C ASP A 284 0.26 1.96 14.68
N ASN A 285 -0.52 1.00 14.25
CA ASN A 285 -1.89 1.21 13.81
C ASN A 285 -2.87 1.09 14.98
N CYS A 286 -3.24 2.22 15.55
CA CYS A 286 -4.14 2.32 16.71
C CYS A 286 -5.60 2.65 16.34
N MET A 287 -6.01 2.45 15.09
CA MET A 287 -7.35 2.84 14.64
C MET A 287 -8.51 2.12 15.36
N LEU A 288 -8.24 0.98 15.99
CA LEU A 288 -9.21 0.22 16.75
C LEU A 288 -9.13 0.46 18.27
N GLU A 289 -8.25 1.32 18.73
CA GLU A 289 -8.03 1.59 20.16
C GLU A 289 -9.32 1.99 20.90
N LEU A 290 -10.21 2.74 20.27
CA LEU A 290 -11.45 3.17 20.89
C LEU A 290 -12.47 2.02 21.11
N TYR A 291 -12.23 0.85 20.51
CA TYR A 291 -12.99 -0.38 20.79
C TYR A 291 -12.36 -1.23 21.90
N ASN A 292 -11.20 -0.81 22.42
CA ASN A 292 -10.57 -1.50 23.53
C ASN A 292 -11.35 -1.23 24.82
N LEU A 293 -11.95 -2.27 25.37
CA LEU A 293 -12.75 -2.23 26.61
C LEU A 293 -11.90 -2.57 27.85
N GLU A 294 -10.59 -2.76 27.69
CA GLU A 294 -9.71 -3.06 28.82
C GLU A 294 -9.58 -1.84 29.74
N LYS A 295 -9.56 -2.12 31.05
CA LYS A 295 -9.57 -1.08 32.10
C LYS A 295 -8.25 -0.32 32.25
N ASP A 296 -7.15 -0.82 31.68
CA ASP A 296 -5.82 -0.27 31.89
C ASP A 296 -5.48 0.97 31.02
N GLY A 297 -6.47 1.49 30.32
CA GLY A 297 -6.34 2.66 29.45
C GLY A 297 -5.67 2.36 28.12
N PRO A 298 -5.48 3.37 27.27
CA PRO A 298 -4.99 3.19 25.91
C PRO A 298 -3.57 2.63 25.88
N ASN A 299 -3.37 1.66 24.98
CA ASN A 299 -2.12 0.89 24.82
C ASN A 299 -1.20 1.46 23.73
N TYR A 300 -1.03 2.77 23.68
CA TYR A 300 -0.20 3.41 22.66
C TYR A 300 1.30 3.19 22.90
N LEU A 301 2.05 2.93 21.82
CA LEU A 301 3.51 2.87 21.89
C LEU A 301 4.14 4.26 22.02
N PHE A 302 3.63 5.24 21.30
CA PHE A 302 4.10 6.62 21.32
C PHE A 302 4.15 7.24 22.74
N ARG A 303 3.34 6.73 23.65
CA ARG A 303 3.22 7.19 25.04
C ARG A 303 4.47 7.03 25.90
N GLN A 304 5.43 6.19 25.52
CA GLN A 304 6.47 5.70 26.45
C GLN A 304 7.86 6.29 26.20
N GLY A 305 7.99 7.46 25.56
CA GLY A 305 9.27 8.15 25.45
C GLY A 305 10.20 7.65 24.34
N PHE A 306 9.67 6.92 23.35
CA PHE A 306 10.33 6.61 22.10
C PHE A 306 9.53 7.20 20.94
N SER A 307 9.26 8.50 21.02
CA SER A 307 8.54 9.22 19.97
C SER A 307 9.28 9.22 18.63
N ASP A 308 10.60 9.31 18.68
CA ASP A 308 11.45 9.55 17.50
C ASP A 308 11.44 8.39 16.47
N GLY A 309 11.02 7.19 16.85
CA GLY A 309 11.00 6.02 15.97
C GLY A 309 9.61 5.42 15.75
N VAL A 310 8.54 6.04 16.25
CA VAL A 310 7.17 5.52 16.15
C VAL A 310 6.26 6.48 15.40
N VAL A 311 5.64 6.01 14.34
CA VAL A 311 4.52 6.71 13.68
C VAL A 311 3.23 6.05 14.14
N GLN A 312 2.42 6.78 14.92
CA GLN A 312 1.13 6.30 15.39
C GLN A 312 0.01 6.73 14.45
N ILE A 313 -0.80 5.80 13.99
CA ILE A 313 -1.96 6.04 13.14
C ILE A 313 -3.22 5.77 13.94
N GLY A 314 -3.97 6.83 14.24
CA GLY A 314 -5.25 6.75 14.94
C GLY A 314 -6.42 7.06 14.03
N ALA A 315 -7.63 6.72 14.48
CA ALA A 315 -8.87 7.08 13.81
C ALA A 315 -10.01 7.21 14.80
N PHE A 316 -10.98 8.05 14.47
CA PHE A 316 -12.27 8.00 15.13
C PHE A 316 -13.11 6.86 14.56
N PRO A 317 -13.73 6.02 15.40
CA PRO A 317 -14.59 4.95 14.90
C PRO A 317 -15.77 5.52 14.14
N ARG A 318 -16.19 4.78 13.11
CA ARG A 318 -17.45 5.07 12.42
C ARG A 318 -18.61 4.79 13.37
N GLY A 319 -19.33 5.81 13.77
CA GLY A 319 -20.48 5.68 14.69
C GLY A 319 -20.36 6.52 15.96
N MET A 320 -19.28 7.29 16.08
CA MET A 320 -19.20 8.42 17.01
C MET A 320 -19.70 9.69 16.36
#